data_63f2e7a2181301f5beec2ed8a55eb8ff
#
_entry.id   63f2e7a2181301f5beec2ed8a55eb8ff
#
_cell.length_a   1.000
_cell.length_b   1.000
_cell.length_c   1.000
_cell.angle_alpha   90.00
_cell.angle_beta   90.00
_cell.angle_gamma   90.00
#
_symmetry.space_group_name_H-M   'P 1'
#
loop_
_entity.id
_entity.type
_entity.pdbx_description
1 polymer ?
#
loop_
_entity_poly.entity_id
_entity_poly.type
_entity_poly.pdbx_seq_one_letter_code
_entity_poly.pdbx_strand_id
1 'polypeptide(L)'
;GFHFVGYVDRMDSLRPGEIRIIDYKTGKVEDKDVNITDDNAEGIVEALFGPGNAGRPKIAFQLYLYDVFCRESKNYNGQRMVNVIYPPANLFTEPVKEVPVSETFMRLTEEKLHGLLSEIASVDVPFRRTDDEDTCAICDFRMICGR
;
A
#
# COMPACT_ATOMS: atom_id res chain seq x y z
N GLY A 1 6.14 -19.72 -5.26
CA GLY A 1 6.35 -18.32 -4.90
C GLY A 1 5.27 -17.44 -5.52
N PHE A 2 5.04 -16.26 -4.95
CA PHE A 2 4.11 -15.28 -5.50
C PHE A 2 4.89 -14.27 -6.35
N HIS A 3 4.27 -13.83 -7.44
CA HIS A 3 4.84 -12.83 -8.32
C HIS A 3 3.97 -11.57 -8.28
N PHE A 4 4.53 -10.47 -7.79
CA PHE A 4 3.88 -9.19 -7.78
C PHE A 4 4.32 -8.36 -8.99
N VAL A 5 3.38 -7.70 -9.62
CA VAL A 5 3.63 -6.79 -10.75
C VAL A 5 2.91 -5.47 -10.45
N GLY A 6 3.57 -4.37 -10.71
CA GLY A 6 3.02 -3.04 -10.53
C GLY A 6 3.72 -2.00 -11.39
N TYR A 7 3.15 -0.82 -11.43
CA TYR A 7 3.70 0.32 -12.13
C TYR A 7 3.89 1.47 -11.15
N VAL A 8 5.02 2.13 -11.24
CA VAL A 8 5.29 3.39 -10.55
C VAL A 8 5.01 4.51 -11.53
N ASP A 9 4.22 5.51 -11.12
CA ASP A 9 3.84 6.61 -12.02
C ASP A 9 5.06 7.40 -12.49
N ARG A 10 5.97 7.70 -11.56
CA ARG A 10 7.21 8.40 -11.87
C ARG A 10 8.31 8.08 -10.86
N MET A 11 9.52 7.94 -11.36
CA MET A 11 10.74 7.88 -10.55
C MET A 11 11.71 8.96 -11.03
N ASP A 12 12.31 9.69 -10.08
CA ASP A 12 13.39 10.64 -10.38
C ASP A 12 14.39 10.70 -9.20
N SER A 13 15.44 11.49 -9.37
CA SER A 13 16.46 11.73 -8.35
C SER A 13 16.78 13.21 -8.33
N LEU A 14 16.70 13.83 -7.16
CA LEU A 14 17.14 15.22 -6.95
C LEU A 14 18.56 15.28 -6.40
N ARG A 15 19.04 14.20 -5.79
CA ARG A 15 20.36 14.12 -5.14
C ARG A 15 21.02 12.78 -5.45
N PRO A 16 22.36 12.74 -5.59
CA PRO A 16 23.06 11.48 -5.71
C PRO A 16 22.76 10.54 -4.53
N GLY A 17 22.51 9.26 -4.82
CA GLY A 17 22.19 8.25 -3.81
C GLY A 17 20.74 8.27 -3.29
N GLU A 18 19.85 9.06 -3.91
CA GLU A 18 18.45 9.16 -3.57
C GLU A 18 17.57 8.87 -4.79
N ILE A 19 16.55 8.05 -4.61
CA ILE A 19 15.49 7.81 -5.59
C ILE A 19 14.17 8.30 -5.01
N ARG A 20 13.49 9.17 -5.73
CA ARG A 20 12.15 9.63 -5.42
C ARG A 20 11.13 8.82 -6.20
N ILE A 21 10.17 8.23 -5.49
CA ILE A 21 9.02 7.54 -6.04
C ILE A 21 7.82 8.46 -5.92
N ILE A 22 7.25 8.86 -7.03
CA ILE A 22 6.16 9.83 -7.09
C ILE A 22 4.90 9.13 -7.56
N ASP A 23 3.84 9.28 -6.80
CA ASP A 23 2.51 8.79 -7.11
C ASP A 23 1.52 9.95 -7.22
N TYR A 24 0.79 10.02 -8.34
CA TYR A 24 -0.18 11.07 -8.62
C TYR A 24 -1.56 10.67 -8.14
N LYS A 25 -2.10 11.38 -7.16
CA LYS A 25 -3.42 11.11 -6.59
C LYS A 25 -4.43 12.19 -6.98
N THR A 26 -5.32 11.88 -7.92
CA THR A 26 -6.41 12.80 -8.33
C THR A 26 -7.54 12.88 -7.31
N GLY A 27 -7.65 11.88 -6.42
CA GLY A 27 -8.59 11.87 -5.31
C GLY A 27 -8.07 12.61 -4.07
N LYS A 28 -8.94 12.71 -3.06
CA LYS A 28 -8.57 13.26 -1.76
C LYS A 28 -7.56 12.35 -1.07
N VAL A 29 -6.47 12.92 -0.62
CA VAL A 29 -5.47 12.27 0.25
C VAL A 29 -5.64 12.82 1.65
N GLU A 30 -5.88 11.96 2.62
CA GLU A 30 -6.05 12.34 4.02
C GLU A 30 -4.74 12.12 4.79
N ASP A 31 -4.54 12.86 5.87
CA ASP A 31 -3.30 12.74 6.67
C ASP A 31 -3.07 11.31 7.18
N LYS A 32 -4.14 10.58 7.51
CA LYS A 32 -4.07 9.16 7.92
C LYS A 32 -3.47 8.24 6.84
N ASP A 33 -3.56 8.63 5.57
CA ASP A 33 -3.08 7.82 4.44
C ASP A 33 -1.57 7.97 4.22
N VAL A 34 -0.99 9.07 4.72
CA VAL A 34 0.39 9.47 4.45
C VAL A 34 1.22 9.72 5.72
N ASN A 35 0.61 9.76 6.89
CA ASN A 35 1.32 9.91 8.16
C ASN A 35 1.60 8.53 8.77
N ILE A 36 2.66 7.87 8.31
CA ILE A 36 3.02 6.49 8.69
C ILE A 36 4.22 6.55 9.63
N THR A 37 3.95 6.53 10.93
CA THR A 37 4.94 6.59 12.01
C THR A 37 5.01 5.26 12.76
N ASP A 38 6.03 5.07 13.58
CA ASP A 38 6.14 3.88 14.43
C ASP A 38 4.96 3.77 15.42
N ASP A 39 4.48 4.91 15.93
CA ASP A 39 3.39 4.95 16.93
C ASP A 39 2.03 4.50 16.36
N ASN A 40 1.79 4.71 15.07
CA ASN A 40 0.51 4.35 14.43
C ASN A 40 0.59 3.16 13.47
N ALA A 41 1.78 2.60 13.29
CA ALA A 41 2.04 1.51 12.34
C ALA A 41 1.12 0.30 12.56
N GLU A 42 0.97 -0.13 13.80
CA GLU A 42 0.13 -1.29 14.15
C GLU A 42 -1.33 -1.06 13.75
N GLY A 43 -1.90 0.09 14.10
CA GLY A 43 -3.27 0.44 13.75
C GLY A 43 -3.49 0.54 12.23
N ILE A 44 -2.50 1.06 11.48
CA ILE A 44 -2.55 1.12 10.01
C ILE A 44 -2.56 -0.30 9.43
N VAL A 45 -1.69 -1.18 9.92
CA VAL A 45 -1.59 -2.58 9.46
C VAL A 45 -2.87 -3.36 9.80
N GLU A 46 -3.42 -3.19 10.99
CA GLU A 46 -4.70 -3.80 11.36
C GLU A 46 -5.84 -3.33 10.43
N ALA A 47 -5.89 -2.03 10.11
CA ALA A 47 -6.88 -1.49 9.18
C ALA A 47 -6.68 -2.02 7.75
N LEU A 48 -5.44 -2.26 7.32
CA LEU A 48 -5.14 -2.83 6.00
C LEU A 48 -5.63 -4.26 5.83
N PHE A 49 -5.36 -5.11 6.81
CA PHE A 49 -5.61 -6.56 6.74
C PHE A 49 -6.90 -6.98 7.48
N GLY A 50 -7.56 -6.05 8.16
CA GLY A 50 -8.80 -6.30 8.89
C GLY A 50 -9.99 -6.59 7.98
N PRO A 51 -11.13 -6.98 8.56
CA PRO A 51 -12.36 -7.21 7.83
C PRO A 51 -12.93 -5.91 7.25
N GLY A 52 -13.70 -6.03 6.16
CA GLY A 52 -14.33 -4.90 5.49
C GLY A 52 -13.39 -4.17 4.51
N ASN A 53 -13.96 -3.23 3.77
CA ASN A 53 -13.26 -2.49 2.71
C ASN A 53 -13.26 -0.96 2.94
N ALA A 54 -14.12 -0.49 3.82
CA ALA A 54 -14.28 0.93 4.10
C ALA A 54 -13.06 1.48 4.87
N GLY A 55 -12.50 2.57 4.36
CA GLY A 55 -11.44 3.30 5.05
C GLY A 55 -10.07 2.61 5.10
N ARG A 56 -9.84 1.54 4.34
CA ARG A 56 -8.51 0.91 4.26
C ARG A 56 -7.46 1.90 3.79
N PRO A 57 -6.32 2.02 4.47
CA PRO A 57 -5.22 2.91 4.09
C PRO A 57 -4.45 2.35 2.88
N LYS A 58 -5.10 2.32 1.71
CA LYS A 58 -4.55 1.72 0.47
C LYS A 58 -3.29 2.42 -0.02
N ILE A 59 -3.16 3.72 0.24
CA ILE A 59 -1.96 4.49 -0.11
C ILE A 59 -0.77 3.98 0.68
N ALA A 60 -0.92 3.77 2.00
CA ALA A 60 0.15 3.21 2.83
C ALA A 60 0.65 1.86 2.30
N PHE A 61 -0.26 0.98 1.89
CA PHE A 61 0.11 -0.30 1.29
C PHE A 61 0.82 -0.15 -0.06
N GLN A 62 0.39 0.80 -0.89
CA GLN A 62 1.03 1.10 -2.17
C GLN A 62 2.46 1.59 -1.96
N LEU A 63 2.68 2.49 -0.99
CA LEU A 63 4.02 2.97 -0.64
C LEU A 63 4.92 1.84 -0.12
N TYR A 64 4.37 0.94 0.71
CA TYR A 64 5.08 -0.28 1.12
C TYR A 64 5.57 -1.10 -0.07
N LEU A 65 4.70 -1.37 -1.03
CA LEU A 65 5.07 -2.15 -2.23
C LEU A 65 6.16 -1.46 -3.05
N TYR A 66 6.08 -0.15 -3.21
CA TYR A 66 7.10 0.62 -3.92
C TYR A 66 8.47 0.52 -3.23
N ASP A 67 8.50 0.66 -1.91
CA ASP A 67 9.73 0.53 -1.14
C ASP A 67 10.34 -0.86 -1.27
N VAL A 68 9.54 -1.92 -1.12
CA VAL A 68 10.00 -3.30 -1.26
C VAL A 68 10.57 -3.56 -2.66
N PHE A 69 9.83 -3.20 -3.71
CA PHE A 69 10.28 -3.43 -5.09
C PHE A 69 11.56 -2.67 -5.44
N CYS A 70 11.70 -1.45 -4.94
CA CYS A 70 12.89 -0.67 -5.20
C CYS A 70 14.10 -1.17 -4.40
N ARG A 71 13.92 -1.55 -3.13
CA ARG A 71 14.99 -2.11 -2.29
C ARG A 71 15.54 -3.43 -2.87
N GLU A 72 14.68 -4.27 -3.42
CA GLU A 72 15.07 -5.55 -4.03
C GLU A 72 15.63 -5.41 -5.45
N SER A 73 15.39 -4.28 -6.08
CA SER A 73 15.88 -4.03 -7.44
C SER A 73 17.40 -3.81 -7.46
N LYS A 74 18.10 -4.56 -8.31
CA LYS A 74 19.55 -4.38 -8.51
C LYS A 74 19.94 -2.97 -8.96
N ASN A 75 19.01 -2.26 -9.61
CA ASN A 75 19.24 -0.91 -10.13
C ASN A 75 19.22 0.17 -9.04
N TYR A 76 18.54 -0.10 -7.91
CA TYR A 76 18.28 0.91 -6.88
C TYR A 76 18.81 0.52 -5.50
N ASN A 77 19.39 -0.67 -5.39
CA ASN A 77 19.91 -1.17 -4.12
C ASN A 77 20.96 -0.20 -3.53
N GLY A 78 20.84 0.08 -2.26
CA GLY A 78 21.74 0.99 -1.52
C GLY A 78 21.40 2.47 -1.68
N GLN A 79 20.35 2.84 -2.44
CA GLN A 79 19.88 4.22 -2.51
C GLN A 79 18.78 4.47 -1.46
N ARG A 80 18.73 5.72 -0.99
CA ARG A 80 17.65 6.17 -0.10
C ARG A 80 16.36 6.30 -0.91
N MET A 81 15.30 5.64 -0.47
CA MET A 81 13.98 5.78 -1.08
C MET A 81 13.22 6.93 -0.43
N VAL A 82 12.59 7.77 -1.25
CA VAL A 82 11.75 8.89 -0.82
C VAL A 82 10.42 8.79 -1.53
N ASN A 83 9.38 8.47 -0.79
CA ASN A 83 8.03 8.44 -1.33
C ASN A 83 7.42 9.84 -1.34
N VAL A 84 6.72 10.14 -2.42
CA VAL A 84 6.08 11.43 -2.64
C VAL A 84 4.66 11.21 -3.18
N ILE A 85 3.68 11.71 -2.47
CA ILE A 85 2.31 11.79 -2.97
C ILE A 85 2.10 13.18 -3.56
N TYR A 86 1.64 13.20 -4.80
CA TYR A 86 1.47 14.43 -5.57
C TYR A 86 0.00 14.62 -5.96
N PRO A 87 -0.76 15.41 -5.21
CA PRO A 87 -2.13 15.75 -5.59
C PRO A 87 -2.12 16.86 -6.64
N PRO A 88 -2.47 16.60 -7.91
CA PRO A 88 -2.44 17.62 -8.96
C PRO A 88 -3.31 18.83 -8.68
N ALA A 89 -4.39 18.66 -7.91
CA ALA A 89 -5.26 19.76 -7.49
C ALA A 89 -4.54 20.82 -6.65
N ASN A 90 -3.47 20.45 -5.93
CA ASN A 90 -2.73 21.32 -5.01
C ASN A 90 -1.38 21.76 -5.56
N LEU A 91 -1.12 21.53 -6.83
CA LEU A 91 0.17 21.67 -7.49
C LEU A 91 0.81 23.06 -7.34
N PHE A 92 -0.02 24.07 -7.25
CA PHE A 92 0.40 25.48 -7.16
C PHE A 92 0.16 26.12 -5.80
N THR A 93 -0.44 25.39 -4.87
CA THR A 93 -0.87 25.94 -3.57
C THR A 93 -0.10 25.34 -2.40
N GLU A 94 0.38 24.10 -2.52
CA GLU A 94 1.09 23.42 -1.45
C GLU A 94 2.41 22.80 -1.95
N PRO A 95 3.46 22.82 -1.12
CA PRO A 95 4.68 22.09 -1.46
C PRO A 95 4.42 20.59 -1.48
N VAL A 96 5.09 19.91 -2.38
CA VAL A 96 5.07 18.45 -2.44
C VAL A 96 5.67 17.88 -1.15
N LYS A 97 4.93 17.02 -0.48
CA LYS A 97 5.34 16.43 0.80
C LYS A 97 5.98 15.06 0.57
N GLU A 98 7.13 14.86 1.18
CA GLU A 98 7.70 13.53 1.35
C GLU A 98 6.86 12.75 2.37
N VAL A 99 6.63 11.46 2.07
CA VAL A 99 5.90 10.55 2.94
C VAL A 99 6.89 9.54 3.48
N PRO A 100 7.39 9.71 4.71
CA PRO A 100 8.23 8.70 5.33
C PRO A 100 7.39 7.46 5.64
N VAL A 101 7.96 6.31 5.37
CA VAL A 101 7.38 5.01 5.73
C VAL A 101 8.22 4.42 6.85
N SER A 102 7.62 4.18 8.02
CA SER A 102 8.34 3.68 9.17
C SER A 102 8.79 2.23 9.00
N GLU A 103 9.95 1.89 9.54
CA GLU A 103 10.47 0.52 9.50
C GLU A 103 9.57 -0.46 10.27
N THR A 104 8.92 0.00 11.34
CA THR A 104 7.92 -0.78 12.08
C THR A 104 6.74 -1.15 11.18
N PHE A 105 6.20 -0.17 10.42
CA PHE A 105 5.14 -0.41 9.46
C PHE A 105 5.57 -1.39 8.36
N MET A 106 6.78 -1.24 7.83
CA MET A 106 7.33 -2.13 6.81
C MET A 106 7.37 -3.58 7.30
N ARG A 107 7.95 -3.82 8.47
CA ARG A 107 8.06 -5.15 9.07
C ARG A 107 6.69 -5.79 9.36
N LEU A 108 5.78 -5.06 9.99
CA LEU A 108 4.45 -5.56 10.33
C LEU A 108 3.62 -5.88 9.08
N THR A 109 3.74 -5.03 8.05
CA THR A 109 3.05 -5.25 6.77
C THR A 109 3.59 -6.49 6.07
N GLU A 110 4.91 -6.69 6.07
CA GLU A 110 5.55 -7.89 5.50
C GLU A 110 5.07 -9.16 6.19
N GLU A 111 5.05 -9.18 7.53
CA GLU A 111 4.58 -10.31 8.31
C GLU A 111 3.12 -10.67 7.99
N LYS A 112 2.23 -9.66 7.94
CA LYS A 112 0.82 -9.86 7.62
C LYS A 112 0.59 -10.30 6.18
N LEU A 113 1.30 -9.69 5.23
CA LEU A 113 1.23 -10.04 3.83
C LEU A 113 1.70 -11.48 3.59
N HIS A 114 2.80 -11.88 4.23
CA HIS A 114 3.30 -13.26 4.15
C HIS A 114 2.29 -14.27 4.71
N GLY A 115 1.66 -13.95 5.85
CA GLY A 115 0.59 -14.77 6.43
C GLY A 115 -0.60 -14.92 5.48
N LEU A 116 -1.08 -13.80 4.90
CA LEU A 116 -2.18 -13.79 3.93
C LEU A 116 -1.86 -14.62 2.67
N LEU A 117 -0.67 -14.45 2.13
CA LEU A 117 -0.23 -15.21 0.95
C LEU A 117 -0.11 -16.72 1.24
N SER A 118 0.35 -17.06 2.44
CA SER A 118 0.44 -18.45 2.88
C SER A 118 -0.96 -19.08 3.03
N GLU A 119 -1.91 -18.31 3.56
CA GLU A 119 -3.32 -18.73 3.66
C GLU A 119 -3.94 -18.96 2.27
N ILE A 120 -3.76 -18.01 1.34
CA ILE A 120 -4.27 -18.12 -0.04
C ILE A 120 -3.69 -19.36 -0.76
N ALA A 121 -2.42 -19.69 -0.50
CA ALA A 121 -1.75 -20.84 -1.12
C ALA A 121 -2.03 -22.17 -0.41
N SER A 122 -2.63 -22.13 0.77
CA SER A 122 -2.90 -23.35 1.55
C SER A 122 -4.05 -24.16 0.94
N VAL A 123 -3.82 -25.45 0.77
CA VAL A 123 -4.87 -26.39 0.36
C VAL A 123 -5.82 -26.76 1.50
N ASP A 124 -5.41 -26.49 2.74
CA ASP A 124 -6.16 -26.86 3.95
C ASP A 124 -7.13 -25.76 4.39
N VAL A 125 -6.98 -24.54 3.85
CA VAL A 125 -7.83 -23.40 4.18
C VAL A 125 -8.80 -23.13 3.03
N PRO A 126 -10.09 -23.47 3.18
CA PRO A 126 -11.06 -23.23 2.11
C PRO A 126 -11.39 -21.74 1.98
N PHE A 127 -11.58 -21.29 0.75
CA PHE A 127 -12.14 -19.96 0.51
C PHE A 127 -13.55 -19.86 1.09
N ARG A 128 -13.80 -18.76 1.81
CA ARG A 128 -15.10 -18.48 2.42
C ARG A 128 -15.67 -17.19 1.83
N ARG A 129 -16.99 -17.18 1.73
CA ARG A 129 -17.72 -15.95 1.37
C ARG A 129 -17.57 -14.94 2.50
N THR A 130 -17.37 -13.67 2.15
CA THR A 130 -17.40 -12.58 3.14
C THR A 130 -18.80 -12.36 3.69
N ASP A 131 -18.90 -11.94 4.94
CA ASP A 131 -20.14 -11.50 5.57
C ASP A 131 -20.35 -9.99 5.44
N ASP A 132 -19.39 -9.27 4.85
CA ASP A 132 -19.47 -7.84 4.58
C ASP A 132 -20.41 -7.56 3.39
N GLU A 133 -21.61 -7.05 3.70
CA GLU A 133 -22.65 -6.76 2.71
C GLU A 133 -22.29 -5.59 1.79
N ASP A 134 -21.53 -4.61 2.29
CA ASP A 134 -21.10 -3.46 1.49
C ASP A 134 -20.11 -3.92 0.41
N THR A 135 -19.19 -4.82 0.74
CA THR A 135 -18.32 -5.47 -0.26
C THR A 135 -19.13 -6.27 -1.27
N CYS A 136 -20.18 -6.99 -0.83
CA CYS A 136 -21.03 -7.77 -1.72
C CYS A 136 -21.85 -6.88 -2.66
N ALA A 137 -22.30 -5.70 -2.23
CA ALA A 137 -23.14 -4.82 -3.04
C ALA A 137 -22.47 -4.36 -4.35
N ILE A 138 -21.13 -4.25 -4.36
CA ILE A 138 -20.34 -3.82 -5.51
C ILE A 138 -19.54 -4.97 -6.17
N CYS A 139 -19.76 -6.20 -5.72
CA CYS A 139 -19.00 -7.36 -6.21
C CYS A 139 -19.60 -7.91 -7.51
N ASP A 140 -18.77 -8.06 -8.54
CA ASP A 140 -19.18 -8.64 -9.84
C ASP A 140 -19.66 -10.10 -9.71
N PHE A 141 -19.21 -10.80 -8.68
CA PHE A 141 -19.51 -12.20 -8.43
C PHE A 141 -20.68 -12.42 -7.45
N ARG A 142 -21.39 -11.39 -7.04
CA ARG A 142 -22.48 -11.47 -6.06
C ARG A 142 -23.53 -12.52 -6.40
N MET A 143 -23.86 -12.66 -7.68
CA MET A 143 -24.87 -13.63 -8.17
C MET A 143 -24.42 -15.07 -7.93
N ILE A 144 -23.13 -15.37 -8.05
CA ILE A 144 -22.57 -16.70 -7.79
C ILE A 144 -22.66 -17.02 -6.29
N CYS A 145 -22.53 -16.02 -5.45
CA CYS A 145 -22.65 -16.18 -4.00
C CYS A 145 -24.10 -16.20 -3.48
N GLY A 146 -25.11 -15.97 -4.36
CA GLY A 146 -26.51 -15.90 -3.97
C GLY A 146 -26.85 -14.61 -3.18
N ARG A 147 -26.22 -13.49 -3.52
CA ARG A 147 -26.44 -12.18 -2.90
C ARG A 147 -26.94 -11.14 -3.89
#